data_7e21791229878a38ec9ff7f67f385320
#
_entry.id   7e21791229878a38ec9ff7f67f385320
#
_cell.length_a   1.000
_cell.length_b   1.000
_cell.length_c   1.000
_cell.angle_alpha   90.00
_cell.angle_beta   90.00
_cell.angle_gamma   90.00
#
_symmetry.space_group_name_H-M   'P 1'
#
loop_
_entity.id
_entity.type
_entity.pdbx_description
1 polymer ?
#
loop_
_entity_poly.entity_id
_entity_poly.type
_entity_poly.pdbx_seq_one_letter_code
_entity_poly.pdbx_strand_id
1 'polypeptide(L)'
;MLRSTGRIFAATLALATGFGAAAALAADEPVNLVKYRKHFMDANGAHISMIASVVKGEVSLSDEIAAHAQALATQGKLLTANLKQLFPEGTAKGETEEKSAALPVIWEKWGEFEQAAQKFQEESAKFAEVAQGGDLAAIGAALGTLGKQGCGGCHQTFREKQQ
;
A
#
# COMPACT_ATOMS: atom_id res chain seq x y z
N MET A 1 -34.21 43.43 68.98
CA MET A 1 -34.99 43.07 67.75
C MET A 1 -34.13 43.25 66.57
N LEU A 2 -33.45 42.23 66.07
CA LEU A 2 -32.66 42.25 64.78
C LEU A 2 -33.26 41.26 63.87
N ARG A 3 -33.78 41.71 62.73
CA ARG A 3 -34.28 40.88 61.65
C ARG A 3 -33.10 40.54 60.73
N SER A 4 -32.76 39.26 60.68
CA SER A 4 -31.81 38.71 59.71
C SER A 4 -32.51 38.40 58.38
N THR A 5 -32.14 39.07 57.28
CA THR A 5 -32.61 38.77 55.94
C THR A 5 -31.62 37.84 55.26
N GLY A 6 -32.01 36.56 55.19
CA GLY A 6 -31.24 35.57 54.43
C GLY A 6 -31.36 35.77 52.90
N ARG A 7 -30.23 35.96 52.25
CA ARG A 7 -30.12 36.00 50.78
C ARG A 7 -29.87 34.58 50.27
N ILE A 8 -30.84 34.06 49.53
CA ILE A 8 -30.73 32.77 48.82
C ILE A 8 -29.98 33.04 47.52
N PHE A 9 -28.75 32.52 47.41
CA PHE A 9 -28.03 32.45 46.13
C PHE A 9 -28.50 31.23 45.36
N ALA A 10 -29.22 31.45 44.26
CA ALA A 10 -29.53 30.41 43.27
C ALA A 10 -28.32 30.21 42.40
N ALA A 11 -27.62 29.07 42.52
CA ALA A 11 -26.56 28.65 41.64
C ALA A 11 -27.16 28.02 40.36
N THR A 12 -27.11 28.74 39.28
CA THR A 12 -27.47 28.19 37.96
C THR A 12 -26.35 27.32 37.43
N LEU A 13 -26.57 26.00 37.44
CA LEU A 13 -25.66 25.02 36.81
C LEU A 13 -25.88 25.03 35.31
N ALA A 14 -24.95 25.65 34.55
CA ALA A 14 -24.93 25.62 33.11
C ALA A 14 -24.39 24.25 32.64
N LEU A 15 -25.26 23.38 32.10
CA LEU A 15 -24.83 22.17 31.36
C LEU A 15 -24.23 22.61 30.04
N ALA A 16 -22.92 22.58 29.93
CA ALA A 16 -22.22 22.69 28.66
C ALA A 16 -22.33 21.33 27.95
N THR A 17 -23.29 21.22 27.02
CA THR A 17 -23.36 20.11 26.06
C THR A 17 -22.20 20.28 25.04
N GLY A 18 -21.07 19.62 25.33
CA GLY A 18 -19.98 19.51 24.37
C GLY A 18 -20.44 18.68 23.18
N PHE A 19 -20.76 19.34 22.07
CA PHE A 19 -20.88 18.70 20.77
C PHE A 19 -19.47 18.24 20.36
N GLY A 20 -19.12 16.99 20.66
CA GLY A 20 -17.99 16.31 20.07
C GLY A 20 -18.25 16.16 18.57
N ALA A 21 -17.73 17.07 17.77
CA ALA A 21 -17.65 16.87 16.32
C ALA A 21 -16.77 15.64 16.09
N ALA A 22 -17.39 14.49 15.84
CA ALA A 22 -16.67 13.37 15.25
C ALA A 22 -16.12 13.89 13.91
N ALA A 23 -14.81 14.08 13.82
CA ALA A 23 -14.15 14.34 12.57
C ALA A 23 -14.44 13.13 11.67
N ALA A 24 -15.39 13.24 10.75
CA ALA A 24 -15.55 12.30 9.68
C ALA A 24 -14.20 12.28 8.95
N LEU A 25 -13.51 11.14 8.94
CA LEU A 25 -12.33 10.96 8.10
C LEU A 25 -12.80 11.25 6.67
N ALA A 26 -12.31 12.33 6.11
CA ALA A 26 -12.59 12.67 4.72
C ALA A 26 -12.10 11.49 3.87
N ALA A 27 -12.92 11.05 2.91
CA ALA A 27 -12.47 10.07 1.93
C ALA A 27 -11.25 10.64 1.19
N ASP A 28 -10.25 9.80 0.96
CA ASP A 28 -9.06 10.22 0.23
C ASP A 28 -9.45 10.67 -1.19
N GLU A 29 -8.94 11.82 -1.61
CA GLU A 29 -9.14 12.30 -2.97
C GLU A 29 -8.55 11.33 -3.99
N PRO A 30 -9.27 10.95 -5.06
CA PRO A 30 -8.80 9.98 -6.06
C PRO A 30 -7.41 10.29 -6.62
N VAL A 31 -7.09 11.56 -6.85
CA VAL A 31 -5.77 12.01 -7.33
C VAL A 31 -4.64 11.66 -6.34
N ASN A 32 -4.89 11.77 -5.04
CA ASN A 32 -3.90 11.44 -4.01
C ASN A 32 -3.69 9.93 -3.88
N LEU A 33 -4.75 9.14 -4.06
CA LEU A 33 -4.66 7.68 -4.10
C LEU A 33 -3.86 7.19 -5.32
N VAL A 34 -4.03 7.82 -6.48
CA VAL A 34 -3.19 7.52 -7.66
C VAL A 34 -1.72 7.83 -7.38
N LYS A 35 -1.40 9.00 -6.78
CA LYS A 35 -0.02 9.34 -6.39
C LYS A 35 0.56 8.34 -5.41
N TYR A 36 -0.18 8.01 -4.35
CA TYR A 36 0.23 7.03 -3.35
C TYR A 36 0.52 5.66 -3.98
N ARG A 37 -0.39 5.18 -4.84
CA ARG A 37 -0.25 3.91 -5.58
C ARG A 37 1.00 3.88 -6.46
N LYS A 38 1.34 4.99 -7.12
CA LYS A 38 2.58 5.12 -7.90
C LYS A 38 3.81 4.99 -7.00
N HIS A 39 3.88 5.73 -5.90
CA HIS A 39 4.98 5.62 -4.94
C HIS A 39 5.11 4.21 -4.36
N PHE A 40 3.98 3.56 -4.09
CA PHE A 40 3.96 2.17 -3.65
C PHE A 40 4.62 1.24 -4.68
N MET A 41 4.32 1.41 -5.97
CA MET A 41 4.91 0.62 -7.06
C MET A 41 6.38 0.97 -7.29
N ASP A 42 6.74 2.25 -7.20
CA ASP A 42 8.13 2.72 -7.32
C ASP A 42 9.01 2.13 -6.20
N ALA A 43 8.53 2.07 -4.98
CA ALA A 43 9.23 1.44 -3.87
C ALA A 43 9.50 -0.05 -4.12
N ASN A 44 8.51 -0.79 -4.63
CA ASN A 44 8.71 -2.19 -5.02
C ASN A 44 9.77 -2.30 -6.12
N GLY A 45 9.72 -1.44 -7.14
CA GLY A 45 10.71 -1.40 -8.23
C GLY A 45 12.12 -1.13 -7.73
N ALA A 46 12.27 -0.21 -6.77
CA ALA A 46 13.56 0.12 -6.16
C ALA A 46 14.15 -1.09 -5.42
N HIS A 47 13.37 -1.78 -4.59
CA HIS A 47 13.84 -2.99 -3.90
C HIS A 47 14.26 -4.09 -4.88
N ILE A 48 13.47 -4.36 -5.93
CA ILE A 48 13.82 -5.32 -6.98
C ILE A 48 15.13 -4.94 -7.66
N SER A 49 15.31 -3.66 -8.01
CA SER A 49 16.52 -3.17 -8.68
C SER A 49 17.77 -3.31 -7.82
N MET A 50 17.69 -2.98 -6.53
CA MET A 50 18.81 -3.14 -5.59
C MET A 50 19.21 -4.61 -5.45
N ILE A 51 18.27 -5.52 -5.26
CA ILE A 51 18.54 -6.97 -5.21
C ILE A 51 19.18 -7.45 -6.54
N ALA A 52 18.61 -7.03 -7.66
CA ALA A 52 19.10 -7.44 -8.97
C ALA A 52 20.55 -6.99 -9.22
N SER A 53 20.96 -5.80 -8.78
CA SER A 53 22.34 -5.31 -8.90
C SER A 53 23.32 -6.17 -8.09
N VAL A 54 22.93 -6.63 -6.90
CA VAL A 54 23.76 -7.55 -6.12
C VAL A 54 23.85 -8.94 -6.78
N VAL A 55 22.72 -9.50 -7.20
CA VAL A 55 22.68 -10.81 -7.87
C VAL A 55 23.52 -10.84 -9.15
N LYS A 56 23.57 -9.71 -9.88
CA LYS A 56 24.41 -9.56 -11.08
C LYS A 56 25.89 -9.31 -10.78
N GLY A 57 26.26 -9.09 -9.51
CA GLY A 57 27.62 -8.76 -9.12
C GLY A 57 28.04 -7.33 -9.43
N GLU A 58 27.09 -6.43 -9.71
CA GLU A 58 27.34 -5.00 -9.93
C GLU A 58 27.66 -4.27 -8.62
N VAL A 59 27.17 -4.80 -7.49
CA VAL A 59 27.34 -4.25 -6.13
C VAL A 59 27.57 -5.40 -5.14
N SER A 60 28.47 -5.20 -4.16
CA SER A 60 28.85 -6.21 -3.17
C SER A 60 28.13 -6.00 -1.81
N LEU A 61 26.80 -5.87 -1.81
CA LEU A 61 25.96 -5.63 -0.64
C LEU A 61 25.00 -6.82 -0.38
N SER A 62 25.55 -8.04 -0.38
CA SER A 62 24.75 -9.27 -0.23
C SER A 62 23.97 -9.32 1.09
N ASP A 63 24.48 -8.72 2.16
CA ASP A 63 23.86 -8.70 3.48
C ASP A 63 22.56 -7.87 3.51
N GLU A 64 22.34 -6.99 2.54
CA GLU A 64 21.11 -6.17 2.44
C GLU A 64 19.96 -6.88 1.73
N ILE A 65 20.23 -7.95 0.98
CA ILE A 65 19.22 -8.64 0.15
C ILE A 65 18.02 -9.10 1.00
N ALA A 66 18.27 -9.71 2.15
CA ALA A 66 17.22 -10.22 3.02
C ALA A 66 16.28 -9.10 3.52
N ALA A 67 16.82 -7.92 3.82
CA ALA A 67 16.04 -6.76 4.25
C ALA A 67 15.15 -6.24 3.12
N HIS A 68 15.69 -6.12 1.89
CA HIS A 68 14.90 -5.71 0.72
C HIS A 68 13.83 -6.74 0.35
N ALA A 69 14.12 -8.03 0.45
CA ALA A 69 13.16 -9.10 0.22
C ALA A 69 12.02 -9.07 1.25
N GLN A 70 12.35 -8.82 2.52
CA GLN A 70 11.35 -8.66 3.58
C GLN A 70 10.46 -7.41 3.36
N ALA A 71 11.02 -6.33 2.83
CA ALA A 71 10.25 -5.14 2.45
C ALA A 71 9.23 -5.49 1.34
N LEU A 72 9.63 -6.25 0.30
CA LEU A 72 8.71 -6.73 -0.74
C LEU A 72 7.58 -7.61 -0.18
N ALA A 73 7.88 -8.52 0.76
CA ALA A 73 6.87 -9.34 1.42
C ALA A 73 5.89 -8.49 2.25
N THR A 74 6.39 -7.45 2.90
CA THR A 74 5.56 -6.48 3.63
C THR A 74 4.65 -5.71 2.67
N GLN A 75 5.18 -5.26 1.54
CA GLN A 75 4.40 -4.59 0.49
C GLN A 75 3.30 -5.51 -0.07
N GLY A 76 3.57 -6.79 -0.26
CA GLY A 76 2.56 -7.76 -0.69
C GLY A 76 1.36 -7.82 0.28
N LYS A 77 1.63 -7.89 1.58
CA LYS A 77 0.59 -7.86 2.63
C LYS A 77 -0.19 -6.54 2.64
N LEU A 78 0.50 -5.40 2.51
CA LEU A 78 -0.15 -4.09 2.48
C LEU A 78 -1.03 -3.92 1.26
N LEU A 79 -0.59 -4.41 0.09
CA LEU A 79 -1.38 -4.36 -1.14
C LEU A 79 -2.70 -5.11 -0.99
N THR A 80 -2.66 -6.36 -0.53
CA THR A 80 -3.87 -7.19 -0.39
C THR A 80 -4.81 -6.66 0.69
N ALA A 81 -4.28 -6.20 1.82
CA ALA A 81 -5.08 -5.65 2.91
C ALA A 81 -5.83 -4.36 2.53
N ASN A 82 -5.26 -3.55 1.61
CA ASN A 82 -5.79 -2.23 1.26
C ASN A 82 -6.20 -2.13 -0.22
N LEU A 83 -6.39 -3.25 -0.93
CA LEU A 83 -6.56 -3.28 -2.37
C LEU A 83 -7.71 -2.38 -2.85
N LYS A 84 -8.87 -2.46 -2.19
CA LYS A 84 -10.06 -1.63 -2.52
C LYS A 84 -9.85 -0.15 -2.27
N GLN A 85 -9.09 0.20 -1.23
CA GLN A 85 -8.75 1.59 -0.93
C GLN A 85 -7.75 2.16 -1.93
N LEU A 86 -6.79 1.34 -2.37
CA LEU A 86 -5.77 1.75 -3.34
C LEU A 86 -6.32 1.86 -4.76
N PHE A 87 -7.39 1.14 -5.09
CA PHE A 87 -8.00 1.08 -6.40
C PHE A 87 -9.51 1.35 -6.33
N PRO A 88 -9.96 2.52 -5.83
CA PRO A 88 -11.37 2.87 -5.93
C PRO A 88 -11.75 3.16 -7.39
N GLU A 89 -13.04 3.05 -7.72
CA GLU A 89 -13.57 3.51 -9.00
C GLU A 89 -13.22 4.97 -9.23
N GLY A 90 -13.09 5.40 -10.49
CA GLY A 90 -12.69 6.76 -10.85
C GLY A 90 -11.16 7.01 -10.75
N THR A 91 -10.33 5.96 -10.67
CA THR A 91 -8.85 6.08 -10.64
C THR A 91 -8.14 5.32 -11.76
N ALA A 92 -8.86 4.96 -12.81
CA ALA A 92 -8.28 4.39 -14.02
C ALA A 92 -7.46 5.43 -14.80
N LYS A 93 -6.79 4.96 -15.84
CA LYS A 93 -6.08 5.81 -16.80
C LYS A 93 -7.03 6.87 -17.38
N GLY A 94 -6.64 8.15 -17.20
CA GLY A 94 -7.38 9.29 -17.73
C GLY A 94 -8.55 9.78 -16.88
N GLU A 95 -8.83 9.16 -15.74
CA GLU A 95 -9.93 9.56 -14.85
C GLU A 95 -9.54 10.59 -13.79
N THR A 96 -8.24 10.80 -13.57
CA THR A 96 -7.70 11.82 -12.66
C THR A 96 -6.69 12.72 -13.37
N GLU A 97 -6.37 13.88 -12.78
CA GLU A 97 -5.30 14.76 -13.26
C GLU A 97 -3.91 14.08 -13.13
N GLU A 98 -3.72 13.23 -12.11
CA GLU A 98 -2.51 12.43 -11.97
C GLU A 98 -2.54 11.25 -12.96
N LYS A 99 -1.43 11.07 -13.70
CA LYS A 99 -1.31 9.99 -14.68
C LYS A 99 -1.35 8.62 -14.00
N SER A 100 -2.38 7.86 -14.29
CA SER A 100 -2.53 6.46 -13.90
C SER A 100 -2.28 5.55 -15.10
N ALA A 101 -1.63 4.42 -14.88
CA ALA A 101 -1.50 3.34 -15.86
C ALA A 101 -2.49 2.18 -15.57
N ALA A 102 -3.35 2.31 -14.57
CA ALA A 102 -4.36 1.30 -14.24
C ALA A 102 -5.42 1.24 -15.33
N LEU A 103 -5.66 0.07 -15.90
CA LEU A 103 -6.64 -0.13 -16.96
C LEU A 103 -8.05 -0.32 -16.38
N PRO A 104 -9.13 0.12 -17.07
CA PRO A 104 -10.51 -0.07 -16.64
C PRO A 104 -10.88 -1.53 -16.35
N VAL A 105 -10.23 -2.49 -17.01
CA VAL A 105 -10.42 -3.92 -16.81
C VAL A 105 -10.20 -4.38 -15.36
N ILE A 106 -9.53 -3.59 -14.51
CA ILE A 106 -9.39 -3.87 -13.08
C ILE A 106 -10.77 -3.99 -12.43
N TRP A 107 -11.65 -3.05 -12.69
CA TRP A 107 -12.98 -3.00 -12.08
C TRP A 107 -13.98 -3.94 -12.75
N GLU A 108 -13.81 -4.19 -14.04
CA GLU A 108 -14.60 -5.19 -14.79
C GLU A 108 -14.31 -6.62 -14.31
N LYS A 109 -13.03 -6.89 -13.92
CA LYS A 109 -12.55 -8.21 -13.54
C LYS A 109 -11.93 -8.20 -12.14
N TRP A 110 -12.63 -7.58 -11.19
CA TRP A 110 -12.12 -7.38 -9.84
C TRP A 110 -11.59 -8.66 -9.17
N GLY A 111 -12.32 -9.79 -9.30
CA GLY A 111 -11.88 -11.05 -8.71
C GLY A 111 -10.56 -11.59 -9.28
N GLU A 112 -10.31 -11.39 -10.59
CA GLU A 112 -9.02 -11.74 -11.21
C GLU A 112 -7.91 -10.81 -10.72
N PHE A 113 -8.21 -9.53 -10.52
CA PHE A 113 -7.28 -8.55 -9.99
C PHE A 113 -6.90 -8.85 -8.52
N GLU A 114 -7.87 -9.23 -7.67
CA GLU A 114 -7.62 -9.69 -6.30
C GLU A 114 -6.72 -10.92 -6.27
N GLN A 115 -6.97 -11.90 -7.13
CA GLN A 115 -6.11 -13.09 -7.25
C GLN A 115 -4.67 -12.72 -7.66
N ALA A 116 -4.51 -11.77 -8.58
CA ALA A 116 -3.18 -11.30 -8.98
C ALA A 116 -2.45 -10.60 -7.83
N ALA A 117 -3.15 -9.79 -7.00
CA ALA A 117 -2.58 -9.17 -5.82
C ALA A 117 -2.19 -10.23 -4.75
N GLN A 118 -3.03 -11.25 -4.53
CA GLN A 118 -2.71 -12.38 -3.65
C GLN A 118 -1.48 -13.14 -4.14
N LYS A 119 -1.37 -13.34 -5.46
CA LYS A 119 -0.21 -14.00 -6.05
C LYS A 119 1.09 -13.22 -5.80
N PHE A 120 1.06 -11.88 -5.90
CA PHE A 120 2.21 -11.06 -5.54
C PHE A 120 2.58 -11.22 -4.05
N GLN A 121 1.60 -11.23 -3.15
CA GLN A 121 1.83 -11.46 -1.72
C GLN A 121 2.49 -12.83 -1.47
N GLU A 122 1.99 -13.90 -2.08
CA GLU A 122 2.55 -15.24 -1.93
C GLU A 122 3.98 -15.33 -2.44
N GLU A 123 4.22 -14.85 -3.67
CA GLU A 123 5.55 -14.95 -4.29
C GLU A 123 6.59 -14.05 -3.60
N SER A 124 6.18 -12.88 -3.09
CA SER A 124 7.07 -12.02 -2.31
C SER A 124 7.41 -12.62 -0.94
N ALA A 125 6.48 -13.33 -0.30
CA ALA A 125 6.75 -14.06 0.94
C ALA A 125 7.74 -15.22 0.72
N LYS A 126 7.52 -16.05 -0.31
CA LYS A 126 8.44 -17.12 -0.70
C LYS A 126 9.83 -16.59 -1.05
N PHE A 127 9.87 -15.47 -1.77
CA PHE A 127 11.12 -14.81 -2.11
C PHE A 127 11.89 -14.37 -0.84
N ALA A 128 11.19 -13.80 0.13
CA ALA A 128 11.81 -13.39 1.40
C ALA A 128 12.38 -14.58 2.19
N GLU A 129 11.73 -15.76 2.14
CA GLU A 129 12.24 -16.99 2.75
C GLU A 129 13.54 -17.45 2.07
N VAL A 130 13.57 -17.48 0.72
CA VAL A 130 14.77 -17.87 -0.04
C VAL A 130 15.92 -16.89 0.23
N ALA A 131 15.63 -15.60 0.33
CA ALA A 131 16.64 -14.56 0.57
C ALA A 131 17.36 -14.69 1.92
N GLN A 132 16.74 -15.30 2.94
CA GLN A 132 17.37 -15.58 4.23
C GLN A 132 18.53 -16.59 4.12
N GLY A 133 18.52 -17.45 3.11
CA GLY A 133 19.56 -18.47 2.91
C GLY A 133 20.88 -17.94 2.36
N GLY A 134 20.92 -16.74 1.81
CA GLY A 134 22.12 -16.07 1.30
C GLY A 134 22.72 -16.67 0.01
N ASP A 135 22.15 -17.72 -0.56
CA ASP A 135 22.60 -18.30 -1.83
C ASP A 135 22.17 -17.41 -3.01
N LEU A 136 23.12 -16.69 -3.61
CA LEU A 136 22.84 -15.74 -4.71
C LEU A 136 22.25 -16.42 -5.94
N ALA A 137 22.56 -17.68 -6.22
CA ALA A 137 22.00 -18.40 -7.37
C ALA A 137 20.51 -18.73 -7.12
N ALA A 138 20.17 -19.21 -5.92
CA ALA A 138 18.81 -19.47 -5.51
C ALA A 138 17.99 -18.16 -5.45
N ILE A 139 18.58 -17.09 -4.91
CA ILE A 139 17.96 -15.75 -4.86
C ILE A 139 17.66 -15.23 -6.26
N GLY A 140 18.61 -15.36 -7.21
CA GLY A 140 18.42 -14.94 -8.59
C GLY A 140 17.27 -15.70 -9.29
N ALA A 141 17.17 -17.00 -9.09
CA ALA A 141 16.08 -17.81 -9.62
C ALA A 141 14.72 -17.42 -9.02
N ALA A 142 14.67 -17.21 -7.69
CA ALA A 142 13.46 -16.81 -6.98
C ALA A 142 13.03 -15.38 -7.36
N LEU A 143 13.98 -14.45 -7.57
CA LEU A 143 13.73 -13.10 -8.07
C LEU A 143 13.07 -13.14 -9.46
N GLY A 144 13.56 -14.00 -10.36
CA GLY A 144 12.95 -14.22 -11.67
C GLY A 144 11.51 -14.74 -11.58
N THR A 145 11.25 -15.64 -10.63
CA THR A 145 9.90 -16.17 -10.36
C THR A 145 8.96 -15.08 -9.84
N LEU A 146 9.40 -14.29 -8.84
CA LEU A 146 8.65 -13.15 -8.32
C LEU A 146 8.33 -12.14 -9.43
N GLY A 147 9.33 -11.80 -10.25
CA GLY A 147 9.15 -10.87 -11.39
C GLY A 147 8.09 -11.35 -12.38
N LYS A 148 8.13 -12.64 -12.74
CA LYS A 148 7.22 -13.22 -13.73
C LYS A 148 5.81 -13.45 -13.16
N GLN A 149 5.70 -14.09 -12.00
CA GLN A 149 4.41 -14.53 -11.46
C GLN A 149 3.78 -13.48 -10.54
N GLY A 150 4.56 -12.84 -9.68
CA GLY A 150 4.07 -11.81 -8.77
C GLY A 150 3.81 -10.50 -9.50
N CYS A 151 4.83 -9.88 -10.09
CA CYS A 151 4.70 -8.60 -10.76
C CYS A 151 4.02 -8.72 -12.12
N GLY A 152 4.54 -9.61 -12.98
CA GLY A 152 4.07 -9.80 -14.36
C GLY A 152 2.63 -10.30 -14.43
N GLY A 153 2.22 -11.17 -13.51
CA GLY A 153 0.86 -11.71 -13.46
C GLY A 153 -0.22 -10.63 -13.37
N CYS A 154 0.05 -9.56 -12.62
CA CYS A 154 -0.84 -8.41 -12.52
C CYS A 154 -0.62 -7.41 -13.67
N HIS A 155 0.61 -6.99 -13.91
CA HIS A 155 0.94 -5.91 -14.83
C HIS A 155 0.63 -6.22 -16.29
N GLN A 156 0.65 -7.48 -16.72
CA GLN A 156 0.34 -7.86 -18.11
C GLN A 156 -1.12 -7.62 -18.49
N THR A 157 -2.04 -7.77 -17.52
CA THR A 157 -3.49 -7.67 -17.75
C THR A 157 -4.05 -6.33 -17.34
N PHE A 158 -3.59 -5.79 -16.20
CA PHE A 158 -4.25 -4.69 -15.49
C PHE A 158 -3.53 -3.35 -15.59
N ARG A 159 -2.33 -3.31 -16.18
CA ARG A 159 -1.55 -2.10 -16.37
C ARG A 159 -1.29 -1.81 -17.84
N GLU A 160 -1.37 -0.55 -18.23
CA GLU A 160 -0.91 -0.12 -19.56
C GLU A 160 0.58 -0.45 -19.74
N LYS A 161 0.92 -0.97 -20.91
CA LYS A 161 2.34 -1.22 -21.27
C LYS A 161 3.07 0.11 -21.35
N GLN A 162 4.18 0.23 -20.63
CA GLN A 162 5.10 1.33 -20.81
C GLN A 162 5.84 1.11 -22.14
N GLN A 163 5.81 2.13 -22.99
CA GLN A 163 6.57 2.16 -24.25
C GLN A 163 8.03 2.47 -23.97
#